data_54848b2a3096279b15822152bd544661
#
_entry.id   54848b2a3096279b15822152bd544661
#
_cell.length_a   1.000
_cell.length_b   1.000
_cell.length_c   1.000
_cell.angle_alpha   90.00
_cell.angle_beta   90.00
_cell.angle_gamma   90.00
#
_symmetry.space_group_name_H-M   'P 1'
#
loop_
_entity.id
_entity.type
_entity.pdbx_description
1 polymer ?
#
loop_
_entity_poly.entity_id
_entity_poly.type
_entity_poly.pdbx_seq_one_letter_code
_entity_poly.pdbx_strand_id
1 'polypeptide(L)' 'MEIKNKTYKMVTPSEGKWLYNESENIISDKVYMPDGADVSVWKEITDAKKQELEAQWQAESEVGDVTE' A
#
# COMPACT_ATOMS: atom_id res chain seq x y z
N MET A 1 -12.65 24.39 14.61
CA MET A 1 -12.50 23.81 14.20
C MET A 1 -13.22 23.29 13.44
N GLU A 2 -13.15 22.98 12.79
CA GLU A 2 -13.81 22.54 12.10
C GLU A 2 -13.66 21.36 11.70
N ILE A 3 -14.31 20.55 11.92
CA ILE A 3 -14.22 19.37 11.56
C ILE A 3 -14.78 19.21 10.33
N LYS A 4 -14.16 18.70 9.48
CA LYS A 4 -14.64 18.55 8.32
C LYS A 4 -15.14 17.27 8.11
N ASN A 5 -16.15 17.00 7.64
CA ASN A 5 -16.64 15.75 7.26
C ASN A 5 -16.06 15.42 5.96
N LYS A 6 -14.86 14.96 5.93
CA LYS A 6 -14.27 14.62 4.71
C LYS A 6 -14.86 13.35 4.21
N THR A 7 -15.14 13.27 2.94
CA THR A 7 -15.66 12.08 2.31
C THR A 7 -14.52 11.26 1.79
N TYR A 8 -14.49 9.99 2.11
CA TYR A 8 -13.44 9.10 1.63
C TYR A 8 -14.05 8.01 0.79
N LYS A 9 -13.37 7.64 -0.28
CA LYS A 9 -13.80 6.61 -1.15
C LYS A 9 -12.96 5.40 -0.92
N MET A 10 -13.56 4.24 -0.83
CA MET A 10 -12.77 3.03 -0.66
C MET A 10 -12.32 2.53 -2.01
N VAL A 11 -11.04 2.28 -2.14
CA VAL A 11 -10.46 1.74 -3.35
C VAL A 11 -10.04 0.33 -3.04
N THR A 12 -10.56 -0.63 -3.78
CA THR A 12 -10.17 -2.01 -3.59
C THR A 12 -9.55 -2.54 -4.86
N PRO A 13 -8.61 -3.44 -4.77
CA PRO A 13 -7.97 -3.96 -5.97
C PRO A 13 -8.88 -4.93 -6.70
N SER A 14 -8.55 -5.22 -7.92
CA SER A 14 -9.22 -6.25 -8.66
C SER A 14 -8.98 -7.57 -8.02
N GLU A 15 -9.79 -8.54 -8.36
CA GLU A 15 -9.66 -9.81 -7.76
C GLU A 15 -8.29 -10.41 -7.93
N GLY A 16 -7.74 -10.93 -6.89
CA GLY A 16 -6.42 -11.55 -6.97
C GLY A 16 -5.27 -10.56 -7.02
N LYS A 17 -5.53 -9.31 -6.66
CA LYS A 17 -4.48 -8.32 -6.69
C LYS A 17 -4.44 -7.54 -5.40
N TRP A 18 -3.43 -6.74 -5.25
CA TRP A 18 -3.23 -5.94 -4.06
C TRP A 18 -2.91 -4.51 -4.49
N LEU A 19 -3.14 -3.57 -3.61
CA LEU A 19 -2.78 -2.19 -3.89
C LEU A 19 -1.43 -1.90 -3.26
N TYR A 20 -0.54 -1.35 -4.05
CA TYR A 20 0.85 -1.10 -3.63
C TYR A 20 1.15 0.37 -3.78
N ASN A 21 1.60 0.99 -2.70
CA ASN A 21 2.04 2.37 -2.73
C ASN A 21 3.55 2.38 -2.68
N GLU A 22 4.18 2.65 -3.80
CA GLU A 22 5.63 2.59 -3.91
C GLU A 22 6.29 3.63 -3.07
N SER A 23 5.72 4.81 -2.98
CA SER A 23 6.32 5.87 -2.22
C SER A 23 6.34 5.58 -0.74
N GLU A 24 5.36 4.86 -0.24
CA GLU A 24 5.28 4.54 1.16
C GLU A 24 5.69 3.11 1.47
N ASN A 25 5.90 2.31 0.46
CA ASN A 25 6.24 0.89 0.64
C ASN A 25 5.16 0.18 1.45
N ILE A 26 3.92 0.37 1.06
CA ILE A 26 2.80 -0.23 1.73
C ILE A 26 1.99 -1.05 0.75
N ILE A 27 1.56 -2.21 1.17
CA ILE A 27 0.68 -3.05 0.38
C ILE A 27 -0.60 -3.25 1.18
N SER A 28 -1.73 -3.06 0.55
CA SER A 28 -3.00 -3.20 1.24
C SER A 28 -4.04 -3.83 0.36
N ASP A 29 -5.01 -4.47 0.98
CA ASP A 29 -6.11 -5.05 0.22
C ASP A 29 -7.23 -4.04 0.03
N LYS A 30 -7.15 -2.88 0.66
CA LYS A 30 -8.09 -1.82 0.44
C LYS A 30 -7.56 -0.54 1.05
N VAL A 31 -7.94 0.57 0.49
CA VAL A 31 -7.46 1.85 0.92
C VAL A 31 -8.60 2.85 0.90
N TYR A 32 -8.67 3.71 1.89
CA TYR A 32 -9.61 4.80 1.86
C TYR A 32 -8.90 6.06 1.33
N MET A 33 -9.48 6.71 0.36
CA MET A 33 -8.88 7.89 -0.22
C MET A 33 -9.86 9.04 -0.16
N PRO A 34 -9.39 10.25 0.11
CA PRO A 34 -10.28 11.39 0.09
C PRO A 34 -10.77 11.67 -1.33
N ASP A 35 -11.92 12.29 -1.42
CA ASP A 35 -12.46 12.63 -2.73
C ASP A 35 -11.48 13.50 -3.46
N GLY A 36 -11.27 13.22 -4.69
CA GLY A 36 -10.35 14.00 -5.50
C GLY A 36 -8.90 13.58 -5.43
N ALA A 37 -8.60 12.61 -4.58
CA ALA A 37 -7.22 12.14 -4.50
C ALA A 37 -6.86 11.36 -5.73
N ASP A 38 -5.57 11.34 -6.03
CA ASP A 38 -5.07 10.63 -7.18
C ASP A 38 -4.87 9.19 -6.81
N VAL A 39 -5.75 8.31 -7.25
CA VAL A 39 -5.64 6.91 -6.91
C VAL A 39 -4.51 6.22 -7.63
N SER A 40 -3.93 6.86 -8.62
CA SER A 40 -2.85 6.22 -9.37
C SER A 40 -1.61 6.03 -8.55
N VAL A 41 -1.52 6.66 -7.38
CA VAL A 41 -0.37 6.42 -6.51
C VAL A 41 -0.40 5.00 -5.98
N TRP A 42 -1.56 4.34 -6.02
CA TRP A 42 -1.67 2.95 -5.62
C TRP A 42 -1.78 2.11 -6.87
N LYS A 43 -0.86 1.18 -7.05
CA LYS A 43 -0.83 0.35 -8.22
C LYS A 43 -1.30 -1.03 -7.86
N GLU A 44 -1.95 -1.70 -8.77
CA GLU A 44 -2.37 -3.07 -8.51
C GLU A 44 -1.21 -4.00 -8.80
N ILE A 45 -0.93 -4.90 -7.87
CA ILE A 45 0.11 -5.89 -8.08
C ILE A 45 -0.50 -7.26 -7.80
N THR A 46 0.08 -8.30 -8.34
CA THR A 46 -0.41 -9.64 -8.15
C THR A 46 0.03 -10.17 -6.80
N ASP A 47 -0.56 -11.24 -6.36
CA ASP A 47 -0.17 -11.90 -5.13
C ASP A 47 1.27 -12.33 -5.19
N ALA A 48 1.73 -12.80 -6.31
CA ALA A 48 3.11 -13.20 -6.47
C ALA A 48 4.05 -12.02 -6.29
N LYS A 49 3.68 -10.88 -6.84
CA LYS A 49 4.51 -9.69 -6.71
C LYS A 49 4.49 -9.21 -5.27
N LYS A 50 3.36 -9.31 -4.59
CA LYS A 50 3.26 -8.94 -3.22
C LYS A 50 4.24 -9.75 -2.38
N GLN A 51 4.26 -11.06 -2.59
CA GLN A 51 5.16 -11.93 -1.85
C GLN A 51 6.61 -11.60 -2.14
N GLU A 52 6.91 -11.26 -3.35
CA GLU A 52 8.26 -10.89 -3.73
C GLU A 52 8.70 -9.64 -3.00
N LEU A 53 7.84 -8.63 -2.96
CA LEU A 53 8.18 -7.39 -2.30
C LEU A 53 8.33 -7.59 -0.80
N GLU A 54 7.46 -8.36 -0.22
CA GLU A 54 7.54 -8.64 1.21
C GLU A 54 8.81 -9.38 1.55
N ALA A 55 9.23 -10.29 0.72
CA ALA A 55 10.48 -11.01 0.93
C ALA A 55 11.67 -10.07 0.83
N GLN A 56 11.63 -9.15 -0.10
CA GLN A 56 12.70 -8.18 -0.22
C GLN A 56 12.77 -7.30 1.00
N TRP A 57 11.64 -6.81 1.46
CA TRP A 57 11.62 -5.94 2.63
C TRP A 57 12.09 -6.68 3.88
N GLN A 58 11.72 -7.93 4.00
CA GLN A 58 12.14 -8.72 5.13
C GLN A 58 13.63 -8.94 5.11
N ALA A 59 14.20 -9.19 3.96
CA ALA A 59 15.63 -9.39 3.85
C ALA A 59 16.38 -8.11 4.20
N GLU A 60 15.87 -6.98 3.77
CA GLU A 60 16.51 -5.72 4.10
C GLU A 60 16.39 -5.42 5.58
N SER A 61 15.29 -5.74 6.16
CA SER A 61 15.10 -5.54 7.56
C SER A 61 16.03 -6.41 8.38
N GLU A 62 16.20 -7.62 7.95
CA GLU A 62 17.11 -8.52 8.66
C GLU A 62 18.51 -8.03 8.62
N VAL A 63 18.91 -7.50 7.51
CA VAL A 63 20.26 -6.99 7.40
C VAL A 63 20.43 -5.85 8.35
N GLY A 64 19.47 -4.99 8.44
CA GLY A 64 19.58 -3.91 9.33
C GLY A 64 19.59 -4.32 10.77
N ASP A 65 18.92 -5.38 11.08
CA ASP A 65 18.91 -5.84 12.40
C ASP A 65 20.20 -6.30 12.87
N VAL A 66 20.94 -6.84 12.06
CA VAL A 66 22.17 -7.38 12.44
C VAL A 66 23.05 -6.43 13.06
N THR A 67 22.86 -5.26 12.82
CA THR A 67 23.72 -4.36 13.34
C THR A 67 23.65 -4.28 14.71
N GLU A 68 23.11 -4.65 15.38
CA GLU A 68 23.08 -4.53 16.63
C GLU A 68 23.94 -4.75 17.26
#